data_3e836598d2a8eec5838bf74c2fa882f1
#
_entry.id   3e836598d2a8eec5838bf74c2fa882f1
#
_cell.length_a   1.000
_cell.length_b   1.000
_cell.length_c   1.000
_cell.angle_alpha   90.00
_cell.angle_beta   90.00
_cell.angle_gamma   90.00
#
_symmetry.space_group_name_H-M   'P 1'
#
loop_
_entity.id
_entity.type
_entity.pdbx_description
1 polymer ?
#
loop_
_entity_poly.entity_id
_entity_poly.type
_entity_poly.pdbx_seq_one_letter_code
_entity_poly.pdbx_strand_id
1 'polypeptide(L)'
;DRVPNHVNRGMGEKTAVELFSSWAEMGKDEGMETGHSPSVDFMISKAVPKLSDGFSAIDVGCGNGWAVRRLSSYEGCQGCAGVDGSESMIEKARGIDPDGNYACQRLPDWQPDSKVDLVITMEFMYYLEDPLAFLSDLNRHWLKEGGIIAIGIDHYVENPVSISWPDSL
;
A
#
# COMPACT_ATOMS: atom_id res chain seq x y z
N ASP A 1 -41.51 -5.94 -5.58
CA ASP A 1 -40.91 -5.60 -6.89
C ASP A 1 -39.49 -5.17 -6.64
N ARG A 2 -38.55 -6.09 -6.90
CA ARG A 2 -37.12 -5.84 -6.84
C ARG A 2 -36.67 -5.36 -8.22
N VAL A 3 -36.23 -4.13 -8.32
CA VAL A 3 -35.54 -3.61 -9.50
C VAL A 3 -34.12 -4.22 -9.54
N PRO A 4 -33.69 -4.90 -10.61
CA PRO A 4 -32.33 -5.36 -10.73
C PRO A 4 -31.42 -4.18 -11.09
N ASN A 5 -30.49 -3.83 -10.20
CA ASN A 5 -29.39 -2.93 -10.51
C ASN A 5 -28.41 -3.65 -11.45
N HIS A 6 -28.69 -3.61 -12.74
CA HIS A 6 -27.66 -3.78 -13.76
C HIS A 6 -26.96 -2.43 -13.94
N VAL A 7 -25.92 -2.18 -13.18
CA VAL A 7 -24.95 -1.15 -13.53
C VAL A 7 -24.26 -1.62 -14.79
N ASN A 8 -24.59 -0.97 -15.88
CA ASN A 8 -24.00 -1.13 -17.19
C ASN A 8 -22.51 -0.73 -17.07
N ARG A 9 -21.60 -1.72 -16.97
CA ARG A 9 -20.16 -1.49 -17.04
C ARG A 9 -19.84 -1.08 -18.47
N GLY A 10 -19.81 0.22 -18.72
CA GLY A 10 -19.35 0.81 -19.96
C GLY A 10 -17.90 0.39 -20.23
N MET A 11 -17.60 0.10 -21.48
CA MET A 11 -16.25 -0.19 -21.95
C MET A 11 -15.27 0.90 -21.52
N GLY A 12 -14.24 0.55 -20.69
CA GLY A 12 -13.05 1.36 -20.53
C GLY A 12 -12.59 1.72 -19.11
N GLU A 13 -13.19 1.22 -18.04
CA GLU A 13 -12.62 1.40 -16.70
C GLU A 13 -11.43 0.44 -16.52
N LYS A 14 -10.23 1.02 -16.45
CA LYS A 14 -9.01 0.29 -16.10
C LYS A 14 -9.12 -0.18 -14.65
N THR A 15 -8.69 -1.41 -14.38
CA THR A 15 -8.50 -1.86 -13.00
C THR A 15 -7.44 -0.98 -12.30
N ALA A 16 -7.43 -0.95 -10.96
CA ALA A 16 -6.41 -0.20 -10.22
C ALA A 16 -4.98 -0.59 -10.66
N VAL A 17 -4.74 -1.89 -10.86
CA VAL A 17 -3.44 -2.40 -11.34
C VAL A 17 -3.07 -1.83 -12.72
N GLU A 18 -4.00 -1.83 -13.67
CA GLU A 18 -3.78 -1.27 -15.01
C GLU A 18 -3.55 0.24 -14.99
N LEU A 19 -4.27 0.96 -14.11
CA LEU A 19 -4.10 2.39 -13.92
C LEU A 19 -2.70 2.72 -13.39
N PHE A 20 -2.27 2.06 -12.32
CA PHE A 20 -0.95 2.28 -11.72
C PHE A 20 0.20 1.84 -12.63
N SER A 21 0.01 0.74 -13.38
CA SER A 21 0.97 0.34 -14.41
C SER A 21 1.17 1.45 -15.45
N SER A 22 0.08 2.07 -15.91
CA SER A 22 0.17 3.20 -16.85
C SER A 22 0.78 4.45 -16.23
N TRP A 23 0.65 4.68 -14.92
CA TRP A 23 1.28 5.79 -14.22
C TRP A 23 2.79 5.60 -14.06
N ALA A 24 3.25 4.37 -13.79
CA ALA A 24 4.67 4.05 -13.75
C ALA A 24 5.35 4.35 -15.10
N GLU A 25 4.72 3.94 -16.21
CA GLU A 25 5.20 4.19 -17.58
C GLU A 25 5.27 5.69 -17.91
N MET A 26 4.35 6.50 -17.36
CA MET A 26 4.29 7.95 -17.57
C MET A 26 5.11 8.77 -16.58
N GLY A 27 5.78 8.14 -15.60
CA GLY A 27 6.54 8.82 -14.54
C GLY A 27 5.67 9.60 -13.53
N LYS A 28 4.35 9.38 -13.51
CA LYS A 28 3.43 10.08 -12.59
C LYS A 28 3.58 9.61 -11.15
N ASP A 29 4.15 8.44 -10.94
CA ASP A 29 4.45 7.87 -9.62
C ASP A 29 5.51 8.67 -8.82
N GLU A 30 6.34 9.48 -9.48
CA GLU A 30 7.31 10.37 -8.80
C GLU A 30 6.62 11.45 -7.97
N GLY A 31 5.45 11.91 -8.40
CA GLY A 31 4.63 12.85 -7.64
C GLY A 31 3.99 12.25 -6.38
N MET A 32 3.82 10.92 -6.33
CA MET A 32 3.22 10.22 -5.20
C MET A 32 4.10 10.28 -3.95
N GLU A 33 5.42 10.11 -4.09
CA GLU A 33 6.34 10.28 -2.96
C GLU A 33 6.24 11.69 -2.38
N THR A 34 6.29 12.71 -3.23
CA THR A 34 6.21 14.11 -2.77
C THR A 34 4.88 14.41 -2.08
N GLY A 35 3.77 13.88 -2.60
CA GLY A 35 2.43 14.11 -2.04
C GLY A 35 2.20 13.39 -0.71
N HIS A 36 2.66 12.14 -0.59
CA HIS A 36 2.33 11.28 0.54
C HIS A 36 3.42 11.17 1.61
N SER A 37 4.64 11.67 1.34
CA SER A 37 5.75 11.56 2.29
C SER A 37 5.46 12.18 3.66
N PRO A 38 4.76 13.32 3.82
CA PRO A 38 4.42 13.84 5.14
C PRO A 38 3.52 12.89 5.95
N SER A 39 2.52 12.26 5.29
CA SER A 39 1.61 11.31 5.90
C SER A 39 2.34 10.04 6.32
N VAL A 40 3.18 9.49 5.45
CA VAL A 40 3.99 8.30 5.75
C VAL A 40 5.00 8.57 6.86
N ASP A 41 5.67 9.73 6.86
CA ASP A 41 6.56 10.14 7.95
C ASP A 41 5.85 10.24 9.28
N PHE A 42 4.65 10.80 9.27
CA PHE A 42 3.83 10.85 10.47
C PHE A 42 3.48 9.44 10.97
N MET A 43 3.03 8.53 10.09
CA MET A 43 2.73 7.14 10.45
C MET A 43 3.96 6.45 11.05
N ILE A 44 5.12 6.55 10.41
CA ILE A 44 6.38 5.96 10.87
C ILE A 44 6.75 6.55 12.24
N SER A 45 6.66 7.88 12.41
CA SER A 45 6.97 8.55 13.69
C SER A 45 6.10 8.08 14.85
N LYS A 46 4.90 7.58 14.59
CA LYS A 46 3.98 7.04 15.60
C LYS A 46 4.14 5.55 15.85
N ALA A 47 4.52 4.80 14.83
CA ALA A 47 4.67 3.34 14.91
C ALA A 47 6.04 2.93 15.44
N VAL A 48 7.13 3.39 14.83
CA VAL A 48 8.49 2.92 15.13
C VAL A 48 8.88 3.05 16.61
N PRO A 49 8.58 4.14 17.33
CA PRO A 49 8.93 4.24 18.76
C PRO A 49 8.23 3.22 19.68
N LYS A 50 7.24 2.48 19.16
CA LYS A 50 6.51 1.45 19.90
C LYS A 50 6.99 0.04 19.58
N LEU A 51 7.86 -0.10 18.59
CA LEU A 51 8.45 -1.36 18.17
C LEU A 51 9.73 -1.63 18.95
N SER A 52 10.09 -2.90 19.05
CA SER A 52 11.39 -3.31 19.59
C SER A 52 12.51 -3.02 18.57
N ASP A 53 13.73 -2.85 19.06
CA ASP A 53 14.91 -2.84 18.20
C ASP A 53 14.98 -4.13 17.38
N GLY A 54 15.31 -3.99 16.13
CA GLY A 54 15.33 -5.14 15.23
C GLY A 54 13.97 -5.46 14.60
N PHE A 55 13.10 -4.46 14.43
CA PHE A 55 11.80 -4.65 13.78
C PHE A 55 11.91 -4.96 12.29
N SER A 56 10.93 -5.70 11.80
CA SER A 56 10.70 -5.97 10.39
C SER A 56 9.39 -5.34 9.93
N ALA A 57 9.31 -4.93 8.65
CA ALA A 57 8.14 -4.25 8.11
C ALA A 57 7.74 -4.74 6.72
N ILE A 58 6.47 -4.50 6.36
CA ILE A 58 5.96 -4.65 4.99
C ILE A 58 5.15 -3.41 4.62
N ASP A 59 5.41 -2.88 3.43
CA ASP A 59 4.61 -1.85 2.78
C ASP A 59 3.64 -2.50 1.79
N VAL A 60 2.35 -2.33 2.03
CA VAL A 60 1.25 -2.91 1.25
C VAL A 60 0.73 -1.89 0.24
N GLY A 61 0.77 -2.24 -1.05
CA GLY A 61 0.57 -1.29 -2.13
C GLY A 61 1.79 -0.38 -2.30
N CYS A 62 2.98 -0.99 -2.31
CA CYS A 62 4.25 -0.24 -2.20
C CYS A 62 4.62 0.58 -3.44
N GLY A 63 3.92 0.40 -4.57
CA GLY A 63 4.22 1.08 -5.82
C GLY A 63 5.69 0.93 -6.22
N ASN A 64 6.37 2.05 -6.49
CA ASN A 64 7.79 2.09 -6.84
C ASN A 64 8.75 1.89 -5.65
N GLY A 65 8.24 1.52 -4.47
CA GLY A 65 9.03 1.14 -3.29
C GLY A 65 9.64 2.30 -2.49
N TRP A 66 9.24 3.54 -2.70
CA TRP A 66 9.83 4.68 -1.99
C TRP A 66 9.66 4.61 -0.47
N ALA A 67 8.48 4.17 0.03
CA ALA A 67 8.24 4.01 1.46
C ALA A 67 9.02 2.82 2.05
N VAL A 68 9.22 1.75 1.28
CA VAL A 68 10.10 0.63 1.64
C VAL A 68 11.52 1.12 1.88
N ARG A 69 12.11 1.88 0.93
CA ARG A 69 13.47 2.47 1.06
C ARG A 69 13.56 3.39 2.26
N ARG A 70 12.51 4.19 2.50
CA ARG A 70 12.44 5.10 3.64
C ARG A 70 12.43 4.36 4.97
N LEU A 71 11.60 3.31 5.12
CA LEU A 71 11.56 2.45 6.31
C LEU A 71 12.88 1.70 6.52
N SER A 72 13.48 1.17 5.46
CA SER A 72 14.76 0.46 5.54
C SER A 72 15.91 1.34 6.05
N SER A 73 15.79 2.66 5.93
CA SER A 73 16.80 3.61 6.43
C SER A 73 16.66 3.94 7.92
N TYR A 74 15.58 3.52 8.56
CA TYR A 74 15.38 3.78 10.00
C TYR A 74 16.27 2.89 10.86
N GLU A 75 16.86 3.50 11.89
CA GLU A 75 17.62 2.78 12.89
C GLU A 75 16.75 1.72 13.56
N GLY A 76 17.27 0.50 13.69
CA GLY A 76 16.54 -0.63 14.22
C GLY A 76 15.70 -1.40 13.20
N CYS A 77 15.53 -0.94 11.96
CA CYS A 77 14.89 -1.73 10.91
C CYS A 77 15.85 -2.84 10.41
N GLN A 78 15.47 -4.10 10.61
CA GLN A 78 16.25 -5.25 10.15
C GLN A 78 15.84 -5.74 8.76
N GLY A 79 14.70 -5.29 8.26
CA GLY A 79 14.23 -5.60 6.93
C GLY A 79 12.87 -5.01 6.66
N CYS A 80 12.71 -4.46 5.46
CA CYS A 80 11.44 -4.00 4.96
C CYS A 80 11.19 -4.61 3.59
N ALA A 81 9.99 -5.15 3.37
CA ALA A 81 9.55 -5.66 2.08
C ALA A 81 8.41 -4.78 1.53
N GLY A 82 8.25 -4.77 0.22
CA GLY A 82 7.11 -4.17 -0.45
C GLY A 82 6.33 -5.18 -1.25
N VAL A 83 5.00 -5.05 -1.28
CA VAL A 83 4.13 -5.84 -2.13
C VAL A 83 3.19 -4.94 -2.91
N ASP A 84 3.08 -5.20 -4.22
CA ASP A 84 2.17 -4.48 -5.12
C ASP A 84 1.69 -5.40 -6.23
N GLY A 85 0.49 -5.16 -6.73
CA GLY A 85 -0.10 -5.92 -7.85
C GLY A 85 0.38 -5.48 -9.23
N SER A 86 1.04 -4.33 -9.35
CA SER A 86 1.54 -3.77 -10.60
C SER A 86 2.96 -4.23 -10.90
N GLU A 87 3.13 -5.04 -11.95
CA GLU A 87 4.44 -5.52 -12.37
C GLU A 87 5.38 -4.37 -12.75
N SER A 88 4.89 -3.36 -13.47
CA SER A 88 5.71 -2.19 -13.86
C SER A 88 6.15 -1.35 -12.67
N MET A 89 5.34 -1.23 -11.61
CA MET A 89 5.75 -0.58 -10.37
C MET A 89 6.85 -1.38 -9.66
N ILE A 90 6.70 -2.69 -9.57
CA ILE A 90 7.71 -3.56 -8.93
C ILE A 90 9.01 -3.60 -9.74
N GLU A 91 8.94 -3.63 -11.07
CA GLU A 91 10.13 -3.52 -11.92
C GLU A 91 10.86 -2.18 -11.68
N LYS A 92 10.11 -1.08 -11.59
CA LYS A 92 10.66 0.24 -11.25
C LYS A 92 11.29 0.25 -9.86
N ALA A 93 10.62 -0.33 -8.85
CA ALA A 93 11.16 -0.46 -7.49
C ALA A 93 12.51 -1.20 -7.48
N ARG A 94 12.57 -2.35 -8.14
CA ARG A 94 13.79 -3.16 -8.28
C ARG A 94 14.88 -2.45 -9.09
N GLY A 95 14.51 -1.63 -10.07
CA GLY A 95 15.45 -0.82 -10.84
C GLY A 95 16.11 0.27 -10.01
N ILE A 96 15.38 0.86 -9.06
CA ILE A 96 15.87 1.90 -8.15
C ILE A 96 16.66 1.28 -6.99
N ASP A 97 16.19 0.16 -6.46
CA ASP A 97 16.72 -0.53 -5.29
C ASP A 97 16.87 -2.04 -5.59
N PRO A 98 17.95 -2.44 -6.30
CA PRO A 98 18.14 -3.83 -6.73
C PRO A 98 18.28 -4.84 -5.58
N ASP A 99 18.73 -4.39 -4.41
CA ASP A 99 18.92 -5.22 -3.21
C ASP A 99 17.65 -5.26 -2.33
N GLY A 100 16.63 -4.48 -2.69
CA GLY A 100 15.37 -4.40 -1.96
C GLY A 100 14.49 -5.63 -2.14
N ASN A 101 13.65 -5.88 -1.16
CA ASN A 101 12.72 -7.03 -1.16
C ASN A 101 11.35 -6.59 -1.68
N TYR A 102 11.05 -6.89 -2.94
CA TYR A 102 9.80 -6.50 -3.60
C TYR A 102 9.09 -7.72 -4.21
N ALA A 103 7.80 -7.90 -3.87
CA ALA A 103 6.94 -8.95 -4.40
C ALA A 103 5.87 -8.35 -5.33
N CYS A 104 5.79 -8.87 -6.57
CA CYS A 104 4.66 -8.60 -7.44
C CYS A 104 3.58 -9.64 -7.16
N GLN A 105 2.57 -9.25 -6.38
CA GLN A 105 1.53 -10.17 -5.92
C GLN A 105 0.18 -9.47 -5.83
N ARG A 106 -0.87 -10.19 -6.19
CA ARG A 106 -2.22 -9.68 -6.07
C ARG A 106 -2.75 -9.86 -4.65
N LEU A 107 -3.26 -8.78 -4.07
CA LEU A 107 -3.88 -8.80 -2.75
C LEU A 107 -5.41 -8.89 -2.91
N PRO A 108 -6.10 -9.57 -1.99
CA PRO A 108 -5.60 -10.15 -0.73
C PRO A 108 -5.06 -11.59 -0.80
N ASP A 109 -4.88 -12.16 -1.99
CA ASP A 109 -4.60 -13.60 -2.19
C ASP A 109 -3.18 -14.03 -1.81
N TRP A 110 -2.32 -13.10 -1.37
CA TRP A 110 -0.94 -13.35 -0.99
C TRP A 110 -0.70 -13.06 0.48
N GLN A 111 0.24 -13.79 1.07
CA GLN A 111 0.71 -13.60 2.45
C GLN A 111 2.24 -13.71 2.50
N PRO A 112 2.91 -13.00 3.42
CA PRO A 112 4.34 -13.12 3.62
C PRO A 112 4.70 -14.47 4.24
N ASP A 113 5.91 -14.98 3.93
CA ASP A 113 6.42 -16.23 4.50
C ASP A 113 6.68 -16.15 6.01
N SER A 114 6.87 -14.94 6.53
CA SER A 114 7.13 -14.68 7.95
C SER A 114 6.37 -13.45 8.42
N LYS A 115 5.94 -13.52 9.68
CA LYS A 115 5.28 -12.40 10.35
C LYS A 115 6.25 -11.24 10.60
N VAL A 116 5.73 -10.02 10.52
CA VAL A 116 6.47 -8.77 10.70
C VAL A 116 5.98 -7.99 11.92
N ASP A 117 6.76 -6.99 12.32
CA ASP A 117 6.42 -6.12 13.44
C ASP A 117 5.56 -4.91 13.01
N LEU A 118 5.69 -4.49 11.74
CA LEU A 118 4.97 -3.35 11.18
C LEU A 118 4.40 -3.69 9.80
N VAL A 119 3.13 -3.43 9.61
CA VAL A 119 2.51 -3.30 8.28
C VAL A 119 2.16 -1.84 8.07
N ILE A 120 2.64 -1.24 7.00
CA ILE A 120 2.29 0.10 6.58
C ILE A 120 1.56 0.04 5.24
N THR A 121 0.61 0.93 5.02
CA THR A 121 -0.08 1.08 3.74
C THR A 121 -0.55 2.51 3.57
N MET A 122 -0.33 3.08 2.39
CA MET A 122 -0.76 4.42 2.02
C MET A 122 -1.57 4.37 0.74
N GLU A 123 -2.79 4.93 0.75
CA GLU A 123 -3.66 5.02 -0.42
C GLU A 123 -3.98 3.67 -1.09
N PHE A 124 -4.19 2.61 -0.30
CA PHE A 124 -4.41 1.26 -0.82
C PHE A 124 -5.77 0.65 -0.40
N MET A 125 -6.20 0.84 0.84
CA MET A 125 -7.30 0.06 1.45
C MET A 125 -8.64 0.15 0.70
N TYR A 126 -8.92 1.24 0.02
CA TYR A 126 -10.16 1.46 -0.73
C TYR A 126 -10.22 0.72 -2.08
N TYR A 127 -9.13 0.06 -2.51
CA TYR A 127 -9.14 -0.83 -3.67
C TYR A 127 -9.60 -2.25 -3.35
N LEU A 128 -9.76 -2.57 -2.06
CA LEU A 128 -10.19 -3.89 -1.60
C LEU A 128 -11.71 -3.99 -1.56
N GLU A 129 -12.25 -5.12 -1.99
CA GLU A 129 -13.70 -5.42 -1.89
C GLU A 129 -14.15 -5.53 -0.43
N ASP A 130 -13.32 -6.12 0.43
CA ASP A 130 -13.56 -6.25 1.88
C ASP A 130 -12.32 -5.84 2.69
N PRO A 131 -12.15 -4.53 2.95
CA PRO A 131 -11.02 -4.03 3.73
C PRO A 131 -11.01 -4.52 5.19
N LEU A 132 -12.18 -4.83 5.78
CA LEU A 132 -12.25 -5.33 7.16
C LEU A 132 -11.77 -6.79 7.24
N ALA A 133 -12.12 -7.63 6.28
CA ALA A 133 -11.60 -8.98 6.19
C ALA A 133 -10.08 -8.95 6.01
N PHE A 134 -9.55 -8.07 5.17
CA PHE A 134 -8.11 -7.92 4.97
C PHE A 134 -7.40 -7.43 6.24
N LEU A 135 -7.95 -6.47 6.98
CA LEU A 135 -7.40 -6.05 8.27
C LEU A 135 -7.34 -7.19 9.29
N SER A 136 -8.38 -8.03 9.31
CA SER A 136 -8.42 -9.22 10.15
C SER A 136 -7.32 -10.23 9.77
N ASP A 137 -7.07 -10.39 8.46
CA ASP A 137 -6.02 -11.25 7.92
C ASP A 137 -4.63 -10.71 8.28
N LEU A 138 -4.37 -9.43 8.08
CA LEU A 138 -3.13 -8.77 8.49
C LEU A 138 -2.83 -9.01 9.98
N ASN A 139 -3.83 -8.82 10.85
CA ASN A 139 -3.65 -9.02 12.28
C ASN A 139 -3.35 -10.47 12.65
N ARG A 140 -3.99 -11.44 12.00
CA ARG A 140 -3.86 -12.87 12.35
C ARG A 140 -2.63 -13.53 11.74
N HIS A 141 -2.33 -13.18 10.47
CA HIS A 141 -1.38 -13.95 9.67
C HIS A 141 -0.10 -13.19 9.33
N TRP A 142 -0.14 -11.85 9.28
CA TRP A 142 1.01 -11.06 8.89
C TRP A 142 1.79 -10.47 10.06
N LEU A 143 1.09 -10.14 11.17
CA LEU A 143 1.71 -9.49 12.32
C LEU A 143 2.18 -10.48 13.39
N LYS A 144 3.34 -10.18 13.97
CA LYS A 144 3.78 -10.75 15.24
C LYS A 144 2.88 -10.24 16.37
N GLU A 145 2.94 -10.87 17.53
CA GLU A 145 2.27 -10.39 18.74
C GLU A 145 2.78 -8.98 19.11
N GLY A 146 1.87 -8.05 19.33
CA GLY A 146 2.21 -6.65 19.58
C GLY A 146 2.59 -5.84 18.32
N GLY A 147 2.51 -6.45 17.14
CA GLY A 147 2.76 -5.75 15.87
C GLY A 147 1.75 -4.66 15.56
N ILE A 148 2.10 -3.75 14.69
CA ILE A 148 1.34 -2.52 14.38
C ILE A 148 0.92 -2.52 12.93
N ILE A 149 -0.31 -2.08 12.65
CA ILE A 149 -0.78 -1.69 11.31
C ILE A 149 -0.91 -0.17 11.30
N ALA A 150 -0.24 0.48 10.35
CA ALA A 150 -0.34 1.91 10.10
C ALA A 150 -0.97 2.14 8.72
N ILE A 151 -2.11 2.82 8.69
CA ILE A 151 -2.90 3.06 7.47
C ILE A 151 -2.98 4.55 7.22
N GLY A 152 -2.65 4.99 6.01
CA GLY A 152 -2.83 6.34 5.52
C GLY A 152 -3.82 6.41 4.37
N ILE A 153 -4.74 7.37 4.43
CA ILE A 153 -5.70 7.68 3.38
C ILE A 153 -5.84 9.20 3.33
N ASP A 154 -5.60 9.79 2.16
CA ASP A 154 -5.71 11.25 1.95
C ASP A 154 -7.15 11.67 1.60
N HIS A 155 -8.14 11.08 2.26
CA HIS A 155 -9.54 11.43 2.11
C HIS A 155 -9.96 12.43 3.19
N TYR A 156 -10.07 13.71 2.81
CA TYR A 156 -10.47 14.79 3.71
C TYR A 156 -11.36 15.81 3.00
N VAL A 157 -12.19 16.50 3.78
CA VAL A 157 -13.27 17.38 3.27
C VAL A 157 -12.75 18.53 2.41
N GLU A 158 -11.53 19.02 2.70
CA GLU A 158 -10.89 20.12 1.97
C GLU A 158 -10.25 19.68 0.65
N ASN A 159 -10.18 18.39 0.37
CA ASN A 159 -9.65 17.87 -0.90
C ASN A 159 -10.80 17.59 -1.88
N PRO A 160 -11.10 18.52 -2.83
CA PRO A 160 -12.22 18.35 -3.75
C PRO A 160 -12.04 17.14 -4.69
N VAL A 161 -10.82 16.67 -4.90
CA VAL A 161 -10.52 15.49 -5.74
C VAL A 161 -10.96 14.22 -5.05
N SER A 162 -10.74 14.11 -3.73
CA SER A 162 -11.12 12.91 -2.98
C SER A 162 -12.62 12.76 -2.71
N ILE A 163 -13.40 13.84 -2.85
CA ILE A 163 -14.86 13.80 -2.62
C ILE A 163 -15.56 12.88 -3.62
N SER A 164 -15.07 12.79 -4.84
CA SER A 164 -15.66 11.96 -5.90
C SER A 164 -15.16 10.51 -5.89
N TRP A 165 -14.15 10.16 -5.09
CA TRP A 165 -13.57 8.82 -5.09
C TRP A 165 -14.58 7.71 -4.73
N PRO A 166 -15.49 7.88 -3.75
CA PRO A 166 -16.48 6.85 -3.45
C PRO A 166 -17.42 6.52 -4.61
N ASP A 167 -17.63 7.46 -5.54
CA ASP A 167 -18.48 7.26 -6.70
C ASP A 167 -17.76 6.56 -7.86
N SER A 168 -16.43 6.49 -7.82
CA SER A 168 -15.55 5.94 -8.88
C SER A 168 -14.93 4.59 -8.51
N LEU A 169 -15.13 4.11 -7.29
CA LEU A 169 -14.69 2.83 -6.75
C LEU A 169 -15.86 1.83 -6.67
#